data_f44a488ff6902cdea62d58afb61b8c31
#
_entry.id   f44a488ff6902cdea62d58afb61b8c31
#
_cell.length_a   1.000
_cell.length_b   1.000
_cell.length_c   1.000
_cell.angle_alpha   90.00
_cell.angle_beta   90.00
_cell.angle_gamma   90.00
#
_symmetry.space_group_name_H-M   'P 1'
#
loop_
_entity.id
_entity.type
_entity.pdbx_description
1 polymer ?
#
loop_
_entity_poly.entity_id
_entity_poly.type
_entity_poly.pdbx_seq_one_letter_code
_entity_poly.pdbx_strand_id
1 'polypeptide(L)'
;MKKINRRNFAKIIGSAGLASTLGMPSLVFGASKKVVVVGGGFGGATAAKYLRKLDSSIDVTLVEPNPTYYTCPFSNTVLGGIKDMSEIAHGYGAMKNKHGVRVIHAKAKNVN
;
A
#
# COMPACT_ATOMS: atom_id res chain seq x y z
N MET A 1 -16.20 -34.17 14.53
CA MET A 1 -16.35 -32.86 13.87
C MET A 1 -16.62 -33.08 12.38
N LYS A 2 -17.82 -32.71 11.86
CA LYS A 2 -18.15 -32.82 10.42
C LYS A 2 -17.37 -31.77 9.62
N LYS A 3 -16.55 -32.21 8.66
CA LYS A 3 -15.86 -31.30 7.73
C LYS A 3 -16.89 -30.57 6.87
N ILE A 4 -16.93 -29.25 6.95
CA ILE A 4 -17.78 -28.42 6.08
C ILE A 4 -17.16 -28.38 4.70
N ASN A 5 -17.87 -28.91 3.70
CA ASN A 5 -17.42 -28.87 2.30
C ASN A 5 -17.74 -27.49 1.67
N ARG A 6 -16.92 -27.03 0.70
CA ARG A 6 -17.09 -25.75 0.00
C ARG A 6 -18.52 -25.51 -0.53
N ARG A 7 -19.19 -26.58 -1.01
CA ARG A 7 -20.59 -26.51 -1.47
C ARG A 7 -21.58 -26.20 -0.35
N ASN A 8 -21.35 -26.73 0.84
CA ASN A 8 -22.23 -26.51 2.01
C ASN A 8 -22.00 -25.12 2.60
N PHE A 9 -20.77 -24.61 2.54
CA PHE A 9 -20.45 -23.24 2.92
C PHE A 9 -21.17 -22.21 2.03
N ALA A 10 -21.15 -22.41 0.71
CA ALA A 10 -21.86 -21.54 -0.24
C ALA A 10 -23.39 -21.55 -0.05
N LYS A 11 -23.97 -22.70 0.32
CA LYS A 11 -25.42 -22.81 0.63
C LYS A 11 -25.80 -22.09 1.92
N ILE A 12 -24.93 -22.11 2.92
CA ILE A 12 -25.15 -21.39 4.20
C ILE A 12 -25.14 -19.87 3.99
N ILE A 13 -24.22 -19.36 3.15
CA ILE A 13 -24.17 -17.93 2.82
C ILE A 13 -25.37 -17.51 1.95
N GLY A 14 -25.79 -18.34 1.01
CA GLY A 14 -26.94 -18.04 0.13
C GLY A 14 -28.28 -18.01 0.88
N SER A 15 -28.45 -18.74 1.97
CA SER A 15 -29.66 -18.71 2.80
C SER A 15 -29.71 -17.55 3.80
N ALA A 16 -28.57 -16.92 4.11
CA ALA A 16 -28.51 -15.74 4.96
C ALA A 16 -28.88 -14.43 4.22
N GLY A 17 -28.93 -14.47 2.89
CA GLY A 17 -29.22 -13.29 2.06
C GLY A 17 -30.67 -12.82 2.03
N LEU A 18 -31.64 -13.63 2.52
CA LEU A 18 -33.07 -13.29 2.52
C LEU A 18 -33.59 -12.74 3.85
N ALA A 19 -32.75 -12.68 4.90
CA ALA A 19 -33.14 -12.16 6.21
C ALA A 19 -32.75 -10.68 6.46
N SER A 20 -32.24 -9.98 5.44
CA SER A 20 -31.68 -8.64 5.60
C SER A 20 -32.67 -7.47 5.45
N THR A 21 -33.98 -7.73 5.45
CA THR A 21 -35.00 -6.65 5.39
C THR A 21 -35.53 -6.20 6.75
N LEU A 22 -35.08 -6.79 7.84
CA LEU A 22 -35.49 -6.40 9.20
C LEU A 22 -34.27 -5.91 10.01
N GLY A 23 -33.93 -4.62 9.87
CA GLY A 23 -33.23 -3.86 10.90
C GLY A 23 -31.94 -4.45 11.49
N MET A 24 -31.11 -5.14 10.71
CA MET A 24 -29.77 -5.48 11.19
C MET A 24 -28.96 -4.20 11.34
N PRO A 25 -28.31 -3.98 12.52
CA PRO A 25 -27.36 -2.88 12.64
C PRO A 25 -26.32 -3.05 11.54
N SER A 26 -26.15 -2.00 10.73
CA SER A 26 -25.10 -1.92 9.72
C SER A 26 -23.81 -2.41 10.36
N LEU A 27 -23.25 -3.51 9.84
CA LEU A 27 -21.90 -3.91 10.18
C LEU A 27 -21.03 -2.70 9.90
N VAL A 28 -20.61 -2.01 10.94
CA VAL A 28 -19.62 -0.95 10.88
C VAL A 28 -18.37 -1.65 10.38
N PHE A 29 -18.13 -1.60 9.07
CA PHE A 29 -16.85 -2.00 8.51
C PHE A 29 -15.80 -1.17 9.23
N GLY A 30 -14.97 -1.85 10.01
CA GLY A 30 -14.01 -1.23 10.91
C GLY A 30 -13.22 -0.14 10.19
N ALA A 31 -12.87 0.91 10.93
CA ALA A 31 -12.11 2.05 10.44
C ALA A 31 -10.99 1.57 9.51
N SER A 32 -10.87 2.17 8.32
CA SER A 32 -9.84 1.79 7.34
C SER A 32 -8.49 1.75 8.03
N LYS A 33 -7.78 0.63 7.90
CA LYS A 33 -6.45 0.46 8.50
C LYS A 33 -5.53 1.54 7.92
N LYS A 34 -4.88 2.31 8.79
CA LYS A 34 -3.92 3.34 8.39
C LYS A 34 -2.50 2.83 8.62
N VAL A 35 -1.67 2.92 7.61
CA VAL A 35 -0.26 2.52 7.69
C VAL A 35 0.61 3.70 7.25
N VAL A 36 1.59 4.04 8.07
CA VAL A 36 2.60 5.02 7.74
C VAL A 36 3.91 4.30 7.47
N VAL A 37 4.47 4.52 6.29
CA VAL A 37 5.77 4.01 5.88
C VAL A 37 6.75 5.18 5.93
N VAL A 38 7.83 5.04 6.69
CA VAL A 38 8.87 6.06 6.81
C VAL A 38 10.07 5.68 5.97
N GLY A 39 10.44 6.57 5.04
CA GLY A 39 11.52 6.35 4.08
C GLY A 39 11.03 5.83 2.73
N GLY A 40 11.38 6.55 1.65
CA GLY A 40 10.95 6.28 0.27
C GLY A 40 11.97 5.53 -0.58
N GLY A 41 13.00 4.94 0.01
CA GLY A 41 13.95 4.09 -0.70
C GLY A 41 13.33 2.78 -1.19
N PHE A 42 14.14 1.85 -1.70
CA PHE A 42 13.67 0.56 -2.25
C PHE A 42 12.71 -0.18 -1.32
N GLY A 43 13.07 -0.33 -0.03
CA GLY A 43 12.26 -1.06 0.93
C GLY A 43 10.92 -0.38 1.21
N GLY A 44 10.94 0.91 1.57
CA GLY A 44 9.74 1.66 1.93
C GLY A 44 8.79 1.86 0.74
N ALA A 45 9.30 2.26 -0.42
CA ALA A 45 8.48 2.38 -1.62
C ALA A 45 7.84 1.04 -2.03
N THR A 46 8.60 -0.06 -1.93
CA THR A 46 8.08 -1.41 -2.21
C THR A 46 7.00 -1.79 -1.20
N ALA A 47 7.25 -1.61 0.10
CA ALA A 47 6.28 -1.91 1.15
C ALA A 47 4.98 -1.13 0.95
N ALA A 48 5.05 0.19 0.75
CA ALA A 48 3.89 1.04 0.52
C ALA A 48 3.08 0.61 -0.72
N LYS A 49 3.76 0.29 -1.82
CA LYS A 49 3.13 -0.21 -3.06
C LYS A 49 2.41 -1.53 -2.82
N TYR A 50 3.06 -2.50 -2.18
CA TYR A 50 2.47 -3.83 -2.02
C TYR A 50 1.37 -3.87 -0.98
N LEU A 51 1.42 -3.07 0.08
CA LEU A 51 0.30 -2.90 1.00
C LEU A 51 -0.97 -2.48 0.25
N ARG A 52 -0.89 -1.49 -0.63
CA ARG A 52 -2.01 -1.04 -1.45
C ARG A 52 -2.45 -2.07 -2.51
N LYS A 53 -1.52 -2.86 -3.04
CA LYS A 53 -1.84 -3.92 -4.01
C LYS A 53 -2.53 -5.12 -3.37
N LEU A 54 -2.15 -5.50 -2.16
CA LEU A 54 -2.71 -6.64 -1.44
C LEU A 54 -4.06 -6.33 -0.81
N ASP A 55 -4.22 -5.11 -0.30
CA ASP A 55 -5.48 -4.64 0.29
C ASP A 55 -5.68 -3.15 -0.01
N SER A 56 -6.54 -2.85 -0.96
CA SER A 56 -6.85 -1.48 -1.36
C SER A 56 -7.64 -0.68 -0.30
N SER A 57 -8.14 -1.32 0.75
CA SER A 57 -8.81 -0.65 1.87
C SER A 57 -7.84 0.01 2.85
N ILE A 58 -6.56 -0.38 2.82
CA ILE A 58 -5.53 0.20 3.68
C ILE A 58 -5.18 1.61 3.19
N ASP A 59 -5.31 2.63 4.04
CA ASP A 59 -4.82 3.98 3.78
C ASP A 59 -3.31 4.03 4.06
N VAL A 60 -2.50 4.07 2.99
CA VAL A 60 -1.03 4.06 3.11
C VAL A 60 -0.47 5.45 2.88
N THR A 61 0.28 5.96 3.86
CA THR A 61 1.04 7.21 3.76
C THR A 61 2.53 6.90 3.76
N LEU A 62 3.24 7.37 2.73
CA LEU A 62 4.70 7.32 2.62
C LEU A 62 5.27 8.68 3.02
N VAL A 63 6.13 8.70 4.03
CA VAL A 63 6.84 9.91 4.50
C VAL A 63 8.28 9.84 4.03
N GLU A 64 8.66 10.76 3.16
CA GLU A 64 10.01 10.86 2.59
C GLU A 64 10.39 12.32 2.38
N PRO A 65 11.49 12.81 2.96
CA PRO A 65 11.87 14.22 2.83
C PRO A 65 12.23 14.63 1.41
N ASN A 66 12.83 13.74 0.63
CA ASN A 66 13.31 14.07 -0.70
C ASN A 66 12.24 13.77 -1.76
N PRO A 67 11.97 14.69 -2.70
CA PRO A 67 11.02 14.44 -3.78
C PRO A 67 11.57 13.47 -4.84
N THR A 68 12.88 13.26 -4.87
CA THR A 68 13.57 12.38 -5.80
C THR A 68 14.45 11.41 -5.04
N TYR A 69 14.34 10.14 -5.36
CA TYR A 69 15.22 9.07 -4.89
C TYR A 69 16.23 8.73 -5.98
N TYR A 70 17.51 8.74 -5.63
CA TYR A 70 18.59 8.29 -6.51
C TYR A 70 19.01 6.88 -6.15
N THR A 71 18.98 5.97 -7.12
CA THR A 71 19.31 4.57 -6.86
C THR A 71 20.82 4.36 -6.70
N CYS A 72 21.22 3.55 -5.70
CA CYS A 72 22.62 3.10 -5.59
C CYS A 72 23.03 2.18 -6.75
N PRO A 73 22.23 1.20 -7.19
CA PRO A 73 22.49 0.45 -8.41
C PRO A 73 22.65 1.39 -9.61
N PHE A 74 23.67 1.13 -10.41
CA PHE A 74 24.12 1.94 -11.56
C PHE A 74 24.73 3.30 -11.23
N SER A 75 24.85 3.70 -9.97
CA SER A 75 25.56 4.95 -9.60
C SER A 75 27.04 4.93 -10.05
N ASN A 76 27.67 3.77 -10.07
CA ASN A 76 29.02 3.58 -10.60
C ASN A 76 29.13 3.92 -12.10
N THR A 77 28.09 3.67 -12.89
CA THR A 77 28.09 4.05 -14.32
C THR A 77 27.93 5.55 -14.53
N VAL A 78 27.27 6.24 -13.58
CA VAL A 78 27.20 7.71 -13.56
C VAL A 78 28.58 8.27 -13.22
N LEU A 79 29.24 7.75 -12.19
CA LEU A 79 30.60 8.16 -11.83
C LEU A 79 31.60 7.90 -12.95
N GLY A 80 31.43 6.81 -13.70
CA GLY A 80 32.24 6.47 -14.86
C GLY A 80 31.91 7.27 -16.14
N GLY A 81 30.95 8.19 -16.09
CA GLY A 81 30.53 9.03 -17.24
C GLY A 81 29.80 8.25 -18.36
N ILE A 82 29.28 7.05 -18.06
CA ILE A 82 28.54 6.21 -19.02
C ILE A 82 27.07 6.59 -19.04
N LYS A 83 26.53 7.03 -17.88
CA LYS A 83 25.13 7.40 -17.68
C LYS A 83 24.98 8.75 -17.02
N ASP A 84 23.85 9.40 -17.29
CA ASP A 84 23.49 10.64 -16.62
C ASP A 84 22.82 10.39 -15.26
N MET A 85 22.96 11.38 -14.36
CA MET A 85 22.35 11.33 -13.03
C MET A 85 20.82 11.19 -13.09
N SER A 86 20.18 11.70 -14.15
CA SER A 86 18.75 11.59 -14.38
C SER A 86 18.28 10.15 -14.60
N GLU A 87 19.14 9.27 -15.10
CA GLU A 87 18.79 7.88 -15.37
C GLU A 87 18.61 7.04 -14.08
N ILE A 88 19.22 7.46 -12.99
CA ILE A 88 19.09 6.84 -11.66
C ILE A 88 18.13 7.59 -10.73
N ALA A 89 17.48 8.65 -11.23
CA ALA A 89 16.57 9.50 -10.48
C ALA A 89 15.13 9.00 -10.61
N HIS A 90 14.45 8.77 -9.49
CA HIS A 90 13.08 8.28 -9.45
C HIS A 90 12.21 9.13 -8.53
N GLY A 91 11.14 9.70 -9.09
CA GLY A 91 10.12 10.42 -8.32
C GLY A 91 9.00 9.51 -7.83
N TYR A 92 8.18 10.01 -6.92
CA TYR A 92 7.07 9.28 -6.30
C TYR A 92 5.72 9.43 -7.01
N GLY A 93 5.68 10.00 -8.22
CA GLY A 93 4.44 10.21 -8.98
C GLY A 93 3.66 8.92 -9.25
N ALA A 94 4.34 7.83 -9.59
CA ALA A 94 3.70 6.54 -9.80
C ALA A 94 3.08 5.96 -8.52
N MET A 95 3.67 6.21 -7.35
CA MET A 95 3.13 5.80 -6.05
C MET A 95 1.77 6.47 -5.78
N LYS A 96 1.67 7.76 -6.09
CA LYS A 96 0.41 8.54 -5.96
C LYS A 96 -0.61 8.07 -6.99
N ASN A 97 -0.27 8.11 -8.28
CA ASN A 97 -1.23 8.02 -9.38
C ASN A 97 -1.66 6.58 -9.69
N LYS A 98 -0.73 5.61 -9.58
CA LYS A 98 -1.01 4.19 -9.94
C LYS A 98 -1.35 3.32 -8.72
N HIS A 99 -0.87 3.68 -7.53
CA HIS A 99 -1.02 2.84 -6.35
C HIS A 99 -1.84 3.47 -5.23
N GLY A 100 -2.26 4.73 -5.37
CA GLY A 100 -3.09 5.43 -4.38
C GLY A 100 -2.38 5.61 -3.03
N VAL A 101 -1.05 5.67 -3.02
CA VAL A 101 -0.25 5.95 -1.83
C VAL A 101 -0.18 7.46 -1.62
N ARG A 102 -0.52 7.92 -0.42
CA ARG A 102 -0.32 9.32 -0.04
C ARG A 102 1.17 9.55 0.22
N VAL A 103 1.80 10.45 -0.52
CA VAL A 103 3.22 10.80 -0.31
C VAL A 103 3.32 12.17 0.35
N ILE A 104 4.05 12.24 1.46
CA ILE A 104 4.31 13.45 2.22
C ILE A 104 5.83 13.70 2.24
N HIS A 105 6.25 14.84 1.71
CA HIS A 105 7.66 15.24 1.76
C HIS A 105 7.97 15.94 3.07
N ALA A 106 8.36 15.15 4.08
CA ALA A 106 8.71 15.61 5.41
C ALA A 106 9.70 14.65 6.08
N LYS A 107 10.43 15.15 7.08
CA LYS A 107 11.24 14.31 7.98
C LYS A 107 10.37 13.79 9.12
N ALA A 108 10.41 12.49 9.38
CA ALA A 108 9.84 11.93 10.61
C ALA A 108 10.70 12.38 11.81
N LYS A 109 10.06 12.93 12.85
CA LYS A 109 10.76 13.40 14.04
C LYS A 109 10.66 12.40 15.18
N ASN A 110 9.45 11.94 15.46
CA ASN A 110 9.17 11.00 16.55
C ASN A 110 8.15 9.95 16.09
N VAL A 111 8.24 8.77 16.69
CA VAL A 111 7.23 7.72 16.60
C VAL A 111 6.77 7.47 18.04
N ASN A 112 5.48 7.68 18.29
CA ASN A 112 4.88 7.46 19.62
C ASN A 112 4.30 6.05 19.70
#